data_103a5bc0073767e0b2b2ed747d77b23a
#
_entry.id   103a5bc0073767e0b2b2ed747d77b23a
#
_cell.length_a   1.000
_cell.length_b   1.000
_cell.length_c   1.000
_cell.angle_alpha   90.00
_cell.angle_beta   90.00
_cell.angle_gamma   90.00
#
_symmetry.space_group_name_H-M   'P 1'
#
loop_
_entity.id
_entity.type
_entity.pdbx_description
1 polymer ?
#
loop_
_entity_poly.entity_id
_entity_poly.type
_entity_poly.pdbx_seq_one_letter_code
_entity_poly.pdbx_strand_id
1 'polypeptide(L)'
;LLGDFEDGSFVYAGRAGTGFGAAEARRLLEIFRALKTDKCPFSQPPDTKGEHIFWLKPRAVAEIQFAEWTDENVLRQASYKGLRADKEARSVVRETARTLAQTDGGAKKTSKSDKDSVLGVKISNPQRLVFASPPLTKKEVAEYYAAAAERMLKYAGGRIVSVVRCHGGVSDACFFKKHPTSDVRGTGTATIKSSDGKASEYFYLKNEIGLISEVQLGTVEFHVWGSRVSDLEKPDMLVFDLDPDEGLPAEKVRQGARDVKKVLDALGLKSFLKVSGGKGYHI
;
A
#
# COMPACT_ATOMS: atom_id res chain seq x y z
N LEU A 1 -16.21 11.58 -10.12
CA LEU A 1 -16.99 10.39 -10.40
C LEU A 1 -16.07 9.22 -10.67
N LEU A 2 -16.47 8.03 -10.28
CA LEU A 2 -15.72 6.77 -10.40
C LEU A 2 -16.49 5.80 -11.30
N GLY A 3 -15.76 4.89 -11.95
CA GLY A 3 -16.34 3.81 -12.71
C GLY A 3 -15.37 2.65 -12.87
N ASP A 4 -15.90 1.52 -13.25
CA ASP A 4 -15.19 0.29 -13.60
C ASP A 4 -15.64 -0.22 -14.98
N PHE A 5 -15.00 -1.24 -15.50
CA PHE A 5 -15.35 -1.84 -16.76
C PHE A 5 -16.12 -3.15 -16.52
N GLU A 6 -17.33 -3.25 -17.09
CA GLU A 6 -18.16 -4.44 -17.09
C GLU A 6 -18.48 -4.78 -18.54
N ASP A 7 -18.10 -5.97 -19.00
CA ASP A 7 -18.27 -6.45 -20.38
C ASP A 7 -17.82 -5.44 -21.45
N GLY A 8 -16.71 -4.74 -21.19
CA GLY A 8 -16.14 -3.75 -22.11
C GLY A 8 -16.81 -2.36 -22.06
N SER A 9 -17.89 -2.19 -21.31
CA SER A 9 -18.58 -0.92 -21.09
C SER A 9 -18.09 -0.27 -19.81
N PHE A 10 -17.96 1.08 -19.81
CA PHE A 10 -17.57 1.83 -18.61
C PHE A 10 -18.82 2.16 -17.79
N VAL A 11 -18.93 1.58 -16.60
CA VAL A 11 -20.09 1.67 -15.71
C VAL A 11 -19.79 2.60 -14.54
N TYR A 12 -20.79 3.36 -14.11
CA TYR A 12 -20.67 4.23 -12.96
C TYR A 12 -20.60 3.45 -11.66
N ALA A 13 -19.59 3.73 -10.83
CA ALA A 13 -19.33 3.04 -9.57
C ALA A 13 -19.40 3.95 -8.33
N GLY A 14 -19.70 5.23 -8.48
CA GLY A 14 -19.82 6.14 -7.33
C GLY A 14 -18.98 7.41 -7.40
N ARG A 15 -18.77 8.04 -6.24
CA ARG A 15 -18.05 9.31 -6.09
C ARG A 15 -17.04 9.20 -4.94
N ALA A 16 -15.86 9.76 -5.12
CA ALA A 16 -14.94 10.05 -4.02
C ALA A 16 -14.84 11.56 -3.83
N GLY A 17 -15.31 12.06 -2.70
CA GLY A 17 -15.25 13.47 -2.32
C GLY A 17 -14.21 13.77 -1.24
N THR A 18 -13.52 12.74 -0.74
CA THR A 18 -12.55 12.83 0.35
C THR A 18 -11.28 12.03 0.03
N GLY A 19 -10.25 12.19 0.87
CA GLY A 19 -9.00 11.43 0.76
C GLY A 19 -7.88 12.15 0.01
N PHE A 20 -8.08 13.40 -0.40
CA PHE A 20 -7.04 14.23 -1.03
C PHE A 20 -6.99 15.62 -0.39
N GLY A 21 -5.77 16.12 -0.14
CA GLY A 21 -5.53 17.49 0.30
C GLY A 21 -5.39 18.46 -0.87
N ALA A 22 -5.23 19.76 -0.58
CA ALA A 22 -5.17 20.82 -1.59
C ALA A 22 -4.02 20.63 -2.62
N ALA A 23 -2.89 20.08 -2.21
CA ALA A 23 -1.75 19.82 -3.10
C ALA A 23 -2.09 18.69 -4.10
N GLU A 24 -2.64 17.58 -3.59
CA GLU A 24 -3.04 16.45 -4.43
C GLU A 24 -4.20 16.81 -5.37
N ALA A 25 -5.17 17.62 -4.91
CA ALA A 25 -6.24 18.12 -5.76
C ALA A 25 -5.70 18.94 -6.95
N ARG A 26 -4.69 19.79 -6.74
CA ARG A 26 -4.02 20.54 -7.82
C ARG A 26 -3.33 19.60 -8.80
N ARG A 27 -2.59 18.60 -8.30
CA ARG A 27 -1.93 17.58 -9.13
C ARG A 27 -2.93 16.79 -9.97
N LEU A 28 -4.04 16.36 -9.37
CA LEU A 28 -5.12 15.66 -10.07
C LEU A 28 -5.74 16.54 -11.17
N LEU A 29 -5.95 17.83 -10.93
CA LEU A 29 -6.47 18.75 -11.92
C LEU A 29 -5.57 18.87 -13.15
N GLU A 30 -4.24 18.89 -12.98
CA GLU A 30 -3.30 18.91 -14.11
C GLU A 30 -3.41 17.64 -14.97
N ILE A 31 -3.47 16.48 -14.32
CA ILE A 31 -3.64 15.19 -15.01
C ILE A 31 -5.00 15.14 -15.72
N PHE A 32 -6.06 15.60 -15.09
CA PHE A 32 -7.42 15.55 -15.60
C PHE A 32 -7.64 16.53 -16.79
N ARG A 33 -6.93 17.66 -16.83
CA ARG A 33 -6.95 18.58 -17.98
C ARG A 33 -6.57 17.87 -19.28
N ALA A 34 -5.55 17.02 -19.24
CA ALA A 34 -5.10 16.25 -20.41
C ALA A 34 -6.09 15.15 -20.83
N LEU A 35 -6.98 14.72 -19.93
CA LEU A 35 -7.96 13.67 -20.17
C LEU A 35 -9.37 14.20 -20.46
N LYS A 36 -9.56 15.51 -20.49
CA LYS A 36 -10.88 16.13 -20.69
C LYS A 36 -11.53 15.67 -21.99
N THR A 37 -12.84 15.45 -21.95
CA THR A 37 -13.69 15.12 -23.10
C THR A 37 -15.07 15.74 -22.93
N ASP A 38 -15.75 16.02 -24.03
CA ASP A 38 -17.11 16.57 -24.02
C ASP A 38 -18.19 15.49 -23.93
N LYS A 39 -17.80 14.22 -24.10
CA LYS A 39 -18.74 13.09 -24.07
C LYS A 39 -18.68 12.39 -22.72
N CYS A 40 -19.86 12.10 -22.14
CA CYS A 40 -19.97 11.23 -20.98
C CYS A 40 -19.38 9.86 -21.29
N PRO A 41 -18.41 9.36 -20.50
CA PRO A 41 -17.78 8.08 -20.77
C PRO A 41 -18.60 6.87 -20.25
N PHE A 42 -19.58 7.10 -19.38
CA PHE A 42 -20.38 6.04 -18.78
C PHE A 42 -21.43 5.54 -19.75
N SER A 43 -21.63 4.22 -19.78
CA SER A 43 -22.68 3.57 -20.55
C SER A 43 -24.08 4.01 -20.12
N GLN A 44 -24.25 4.25 -18.82
CA GLN A 44 -25.42 4.88 -18.23
C GLN A 44 -24.98 6.11 -17.46
N PRO A 45 -25.32 7.33 -17.93
CA PRO A 45 -24.94 8.55 -17.24
C PRO A 45 -25.56 8.61 -15.83
N PRO A 46 -24.76 8.91 -14.79
CA PRO A 46 -25.29 9.11 -13.44
C PRO A 46 -26.16 10.38 -13.38
N ASP A 47 -27.08 10.43 -12.43
CA ASP A 47 -27.84 11.67 -12.16
C ASP A 47 -26.90 12.73 -11.56
N THR A 48 -26.76 13.84 -12.27
CA THR A 48 -25.84 14.94 -11.95
C THR A 48 -26.56 16.29 -11.93
N LYS A 49 -27.87 16.28 -11.69
CA LYS A 49 -28.69 17.51 -11.68
C LYS A 49 -28.11 18.58 -10.75
N GLY A 50 -27.86 19.75 -11.30
CA GLY A 50 -27.36 20.91 -10.56
C GLY A 50 -25.84 20.92 -10.30
N GLU A 51 -25.07 19.97 -10.84
CA GLU A 51 -23.62 19.91 -10.69
C GLU A 51 -22.88 20.33 -11.96
N HIS A 52 -21.80 21.11 -11.81
CA HIS A 52 -20.87 21.36 -12.90
C HIS A 52 -19.88 20.20 -13.03
N ILE A 53 -20.05 19.38 -14.07
CA ILE A 53 -19.24 18.19 -14.30
C ILE A 53 -18.37 18.36 -15.53
N PHE A 54 -17.10 17.93 -15.39
CA PHE A 54 -16.18 17.76 -16.49
C PHE A 54 -15.96 16.26 -16.72
N TRP A 55 -16.23 15.79 -17.93
CA TRP A 55 -16.00 14.42 -18.31
C TRP A 55 -14.53 14.18 -18.64
N LEU A 56 -14.06 12.99 -18.31
CA LEU A 56 -12.69 12.55 -18.56
C LEU A 56 -12.71 11.25 -19.35
N LYS A 57 -11.76 11.09 -20.26
CA LYS A 57 -11.49 9.78 -20.86
C LYS A 57 -11.08 8.81 -19.74
N PRO A 58 -11.65 7.59 -19.63
CA PRO A 58 -11.38 6.66 -18.53
C PRO A 58 -10.01 5.99 -18.70
N ARG A 59 -8.95 6.72 -18.44
CA ARG A 59 -7.55 6.28 -18.52
C ARG A 59 -6.81 6.32 -17.19
N ALA A 60 -7.22 7.20 -16.29
CA ALA A 60 -6.65 7.29 -14.95
C ALA A 60 -7.32 6.25 -14.05
N VAL A 61 -6.52 5.46 -13.36
CA VAL A 61 -6.98 4.49 -12.36
C VAL A 61 -6.65 5.04 -10.97
N ALA A 62 -7.61 4.97 -10.06
CA ALA A 62 -7.43 5.40 -8.69
C ALA A 62 -7.63 4.23 -7.72
N GLU A 63 -6.86 4.21 -6.65
CA GLU A 63 -7.16 3.37 -5.49
C GLU A 63 -8.19 4.08 -4.62
N ILE A 64 -9.30 3.39 -4.37
CA ILE A 64 -10.43 3.91 -3.60
C ILE A 64 -10.67 3.00 -2.41
N GLN A 65 -10.67 3.56 -1.22
CA GLN A 65 -11.16 2.89 -0.03
C GLN A 65 -12.65 3.18 0.11
N PHE A 66 -13.46 2.16 0.34
CA PHE A 66 -14.90 2.29 0.52
C PHE A 66 -15.39 1.32 1.59
N ALA A 67 -16.58 1.54 2.13
CA ALA A 67 -17.15 0.69 3.18
C ALA A 67 -17.76 -0.58 2.57
N GLU A 68 -18.61 -0.43 1.57
CA GLU A 68 -19.35 -1.53 0.93
C GLU A 68 -19.88 -1.12 -0.45
N TRP A 69 -20.28 -2.08 -1.25
CA TRP A 69 -21.12 -1.88 -2.41
C TRP A 69 -22.58 -1.83 -1.98
N THR A 70 -23.32 -0.84 -2.46
CA THR A 70 -24.78 -0.78 -2.26
C THR A 70 -25.50 -1.76 -3.22
N ASP A 71 -26.78 -2.04 -2.95
CA ASP A 71 -27.61 -2.85 -3.84
C ASP A 71 -27.75 -2.25 -5.25
N GLU A 72 -27.58 -0.94 -5.37
CA GLU A 72 -27.56 -0.20 -6.65
C GLU A 72 -26.18 -0.24 -7.33
N ASN A 73 -25.25 -1.03 -6.80
CA ASN A 73 -23.91 -1.19 -7.35
C ASN A 73 -23.04 0.07 -7.31
N VAL A 74 -23.19 0.89 -6.28
CA VAL A 74 -22.43 2.11 -6.05
C VAL A 74 -21.58 1.99 -4.79
N LEU A 75 -20.36 2.52 -4.83
CA LEU A 75 -19.45 2.54 -3.68
C LEU A 75 -19.97 3.48 -2.58
N ARG A 76 -20.13 2.96 -1.37
CA ARG A 76 -20.51 3.73 -0.20
C ARG A 76 -19.31 4.24 0.57
N GLN A 77 -19.32 5.51 0.96
CA GLN A 77 -18.24 6.18 1.69
C GLN A 77 -16.87 6.07 0.99
N ALA A 78 -16.83 6.24 -0.31
CA ALA A 78 -15.63 6.14 -1.11
C ALA A 78 -14.66 7.31 -0.81
N SER A 79 -13.41 6.97 -0.53
CA SER A 79 -12.31 7.89 -0.24
C SER A 79 -11.13 7.59 -1.15
N TYR A 80 -10.60 8.61 -1.80
CA TYR A 80 -9.42 8.52 -2.67
C TYR A 80 -8.15 8.23 -1.85
N LYS A 81 -7.30 7.32 -2.35
CA LYS A 81 -6.03 6.95 -1.72
C LYS A 81 -4.81 7.19 -2.61
N GLY A 82 -4.98 7.34 -3.89
CA GLY A 82 -3.90 7.60 -4.84
C GLY A 82 -4.25 7.17 -6.26
N LEU A 83 -3.50 7.68 -7.26
CA LEU A 83 -3.57 7.17 -8.62
C LEU A 83 -2.77 5.89 -8.76
N ARG A 84 -3.26 4.97 -9.58
CA ARG A 84 -2.63 3.68 -9.91
C ARG A 84 -2.06 3.75 -11.32
N ALA A 85 -0.74 3.93 -11.43
CA ALA A 85 -0.05 3.88 -12.73
C ALA A 85 0.28 2.45 -13.19
N ASP A 86 0.08 1.47 -12.30
CA ASP A 86 0.39 0.06 -12.51
C ASP A 86 -0.76 -0.76 -13.12
N LYS A 87 -1.96 -0.16 -13.24
CA LYS A 87 -3.13 -0.80 -13.84
C LYS A 87 -3.58 -0.05 -15.09
N GLU A 88 -3.89 -0.79 -16.14
CA GLU A 88 -4.65 -0.23 -17.27
C GLU A 88 -6.10 -0.04 -16.87
N ALA A 89 -6.71 1.10 -17.23
CA ALA A 89 -8.08 1.40 -16.88
C ALA A 89 -9.07 0.29 -17.32
N ARG A 90 -8.86 -0.28 -18.49
CA ARG A 90 -9.72 -1.36 -19.03
C ARG A 90 -9.59 -2.70 -18.28
N SER A 91 -8.54 -2.87 -17.47
CA SER A 91 -8.36 -4.06 -16.62
C SER A 91 -9.04 -3.91 -15.24
N VAL A 92 -9.60 -2.74 -14.95
CA VAL A 92 -10.35 -2.50 -13.71
C VAL A 92 -11.77 -2.99 -13.93
N VAL A 93 -12.00 -4.21 -13.50
CA VAL A 93 -13.33 -4.85 -13.48
C VAL A 93 -13.79 -4.96 -12.05
N ARG A 94 -15.10 -5.04 -11.87
CA ARG A 94 -15.71 -5.20 -10.56
C ARG A 94 -15.26 -6.49 -9.91
N GLU A 95 -14.78 -6.41 -8.69
CA GLU A 95 -14.47 -7.57 -7.86
C GLU A 95 -15.78 -8.14 -7.31
N THR A 96 -16.20 -9.30 -7.83
CA THR A 96 -17.26 -10.09 -7.20
C THR A 96 -16.66 -10.93 -6.09
N ALA A 97 -17.29 -10.96 -4.92
CA ALA A 97 -16.91 -11.87 -3.84
C ALA A 97 -17.01 -13.31 -4.35
N ARG A 98 -15.86 -13.94 -4.64
CA ARG A 98 -15.81 -15.37 -4.93
C ARG A 98 -15.92 -16.13 -3.62
N THR A 99 -17.03 -16.81 -3.43
CA THR A 99 -17.15 -17.88 -2.45
C THR A 99 -16.07 -18.91 -2.77
N LEU A 100 -15.22 -19.22 -1.79
CA LEU A 100 -14.21 -20.28 -1.89
C LEU A 100 -14.93 -21.64 -1.99
N ALA A 101 -15.32 -22.02 -3.20
CA ALA A 101 -15.62 -23.40 -3.52
C ALA A 101 -14.32 -24.03 -4.03
N GLN A 102 -13.90 -25.06 -3.32
CA GLN A 102 -12.87 -26.03 -3.61
C GLN A 102 -12.46 -26.11 -5.08
N THR A 103 -11.17 -25.98 -5.34
CA THR A 103 -10.55 -26.58 -6.52
C THR A 103 -9.39 -27.45 -6.08
N ASP A 104 -9.71 -28.73 -5.92
CA ASP A 104 -8.76 -29.82 -6.09
C ASP A 104 -8.19 -29.82 -7.50
N GLY A 105 -6.90 -30.08 -7.55
CA GLY A 105 -6.16 -30.82 -8.56
C GLY A 105 -6.33 -30.46 -10.03
N GLY A 106 -5.26 -30.01 -10.66
CA GLY A 106 -5.17 -30.06 -12.10
C GLY A 106 -3.93 -29.43 -12.70
N ALA A 107 -2.87 -30.21 -12.83
CA ALA A 107 -1.87 -30.25 -13.90
C ALA A 107 -1.33 -28.92 -14.49
N LYS A 108 -0.01 -28.76 -14.30
CA LYS A 108 0.97 -28.18 -15.22
C LYS A 108 0.43 -27.78 -16.60
N LYS A 109 0.45 -26.48 -16.89
CA LYS A 109 0.78 -25.98 -18.22
C LYS A 109 1.91 -24.97 -18.07
N THR A 110 3.11 -25.40 -18.40
CA THR A 110 4.26 -24.56 -18.72
C THR A 110 3.94 -23.76 -19.96
N SER A 111 3.82 -22.44 -19.83
CA SER A 111 3.85 -21.54 -20.97
C SER A 111 4.47 -20.20 -20.60
N LYS A 112 5.58 -19.91 -21.28
CA LYS A 112 6.16 -18.59 -21.60
C LYS A 112 5.64 -17.39 -20.80
N SER A 113 6.26 -17.08 -19.64
CA SER A 113 6.54 -15.73 -19.13
C SER A 113 7.20 -15.73 -17.74
N ASP A 114 8.20 -16.57 -17.49
CA ASP A 114 8.95 -16.54 -16.22
C ASP A 114 9.86 -15.31 -16.06
N LYS A 115 10.03 -14.51 -17.11
CA LYS A 115 10.95 -13.36 -17.09
C LYS A 115 10.53 -12.24 -16.14
N ASP A 116 9.24 -12.07 -15.87
CA ASP A 116 8.70 -10.97 -15.09
C ASP A 116 8.08 -11.43 -13.76
N SER A 117 8.46 -12.60 -13.27
CA SER A 117 8.01 -13.12 -12.00
C SER A 117 9.17 -13.19 -11.00
N VAL A 118 8.88 -12.85 -9.73
CA VAL A 118 9.80 -12.97 -8.60
C VAL A 118 9.12 -13.83 -7.53
N LEU A 119 9.74 -14.95 -7.15
CA LEU A 119 9.18 -15.96 -6.22
C LEU A 119 7.75 -16.39 -6.59
N GLY A 120 7.46 -16.52 -7.91
CA GLY A 120 6.13 -16.90 -8.38
C GLY A 120 5.05 -15.81 -8.29
N VAL A 121 5.44 -14.57 -8.00
CA VAL A 121 4.59 -13.38 -8.07
C VAL A 121 4.90 -12.64 -9.37
N LYS A 122 3.90 -12.49 -10.24
CA LYS A 122 4.05 -11.72 -11.49
C LYS A 122 4.19 -10.24 -11.18
N ILE A 123 5.24 -9.61 -11.67
CA ILE A 123 5.50 -8.17 -11.52
C ILE A 123 4.90 -7.42 -12.72
N SER A 124 3.88 -6.62 -12.48
CA SER A 124 3.33 -5.72 -13.51
C SER A 124 4.24 -4.51 -13.70
N ASN A 125 4.37 -4.05 -14.94
CA ASN A 125 5.25 -2.94 -15.30
C ASN A 125 6.69 -3.09 -14.73
N PRO A 126 7.39 -4.23 -14.99
CA PRO A 126 8.65 -4.59 -14.34
C PRO A 126 9.75 -3.55 -14.56
N GLN A 127 9.72 -2.85 -15.69
CA GLN A 127 10.72 -1.84 -16.09
C GLN A 127 10.39 -0.42 -15.56
N ARG A 128 9.26 -0.23 -14.88
CA ARG A 128 8.93 1.06 -14.29
C ARG A 128 9.95 1.42 -13.21
N LEU A 129 10.51 2.63 -13.28
CA LEU A 129 11.41 3.14 -12.26
C LEU A 129 10.64 3.37 -10.94
N VAL A 130 11.17 2.81 -9.87
CA VAL A 130 10.74 3.08 -8.49
C VAL A 130 11.64 4.14 -7.86
N PHE A 131 12.94 4.05 -8.11
CA PHE A 131 13.93 5.05 -7.71
C PHE A 131 14.56 5.66 -8.96
N ALA A 132 14.73 6.98 -8.98
CA ALA A 132 15.33 7.68 -10.11
C ALA A 132 16.87 7.77 -9.99
N SER A 133 17.39 7.81 -8.76
CA SER A 133 18.84 7.90 -8.49
C SER A 133 19.23 7.12 -7.23
N PRO A 134 19.99 6.03 -7.34
CA PRO A 134 20.28 5.32 -8.59
C PRO A 134 18.99 4.79 -9.25
N PRO A 135 18.97 4.62 -10.59
CA PRO A 135 17.78 4.13 -11.26
C PRO A 135 17.54 2.66 -10.90
N LEU A 136 16.42 2.38 -10.24
CA LEU A 136 15.98 1.03 -9.90
C LEU A 136 14.56 0.81 -10.40
N THR A 137 14.39 -0.27 -11.15
CA THR A 137 13.10 -0.71 -11.68
C THR A 137 12.29 -1.44 -10.61
N LYS A 138 11.01 -1.55 -10.81
CA LYS A 138 10.10 -2.29 -9.94
C LYS A 138 10.50 -3.76 -9.80
N LYS A 139 11.03 -4.37 -10.87
CA LYS A 139 11.52 -5.74 -10.85
C LYS A 139 12.76 -5.86 -9.96
N GLU A 140 13.73 -4.97 -10.12
CA GLU A 140 14.95 -4.95 -9.31
C GLU A 140 14.64 -4.74 -7.82
N VAL A 141 13.67 -3.87 -7.50
CA VAL A 141 13.19 -3.71 -6.13
C VAL A 141 12.56 -5.00 -5.59
N ALA A 142 11.77 -5.70 -6.41
CA ALA A 142 11.19 -6.99 -6.00
C ALA A 142 12.26 -8.08 -5.81
N GLU A 143 13.28 -8.11 -6.67
CA GLU A 143 14.43 -9.02 -6.57
C GLU A 143 15.27 -8.72 -5.31
N TYR A 144 15.49 -7.44 -4.99
CA TYR A 144 16.12 -7.05 -3.74
C TYR A 144 15.37 -7.56 -2.51
N TYR A 145 14.04 -7.36 -2.46
CA TYR A 145 13.24 -7.88 -1.36
C TYR A 145 13.20 -9.41 -1.31
N ALA A 146 13.25 -10.07 -2.46
CA ALA A 146 13.34 -11.53 -2.52
C ALA A 146 14.67 -12.03 -1.93
N ALA A 147 15.78 -11.37 -2.25
CA ALA A 147 17.10 -11.69 -1.69
C ALA A 147 17.18 -11.41 -0.17
N ALA A 148 16.46 -10.39 0.31
CA ALA A 148 16.41 -10.04 1.73
C ALA A 148 15.34 -10.81 2.53
N ALA A 149 14.45 -11.56 1.87
CA ALA A 149 13.22 -12.09 2.44
C ALA A 149 13.46 -12.97 3.69
N GLU A 150 14.38 -13.92 3.62
CA GLU A 150 14.68 -14.81 4.76
C GLU A 150 15.10 -14.01 6.00
N ARG A 151 16.04 -13.08 5.83
CA ARG A 151 16.52 -12.22 6.93
C ARG A 151 15.44 -11.30 7.45
N MET A 152 14.68 -10.68 6.55
CA MET A 152 13.63 -9.73 6.89
C MET A 152 12.48 -10.42 7.63
N LEU A 153 11.99 -11.56 7.13
CA LEU A 153 10.85 -12.27 7.70
C LEU A 153 11.14 -12.90 9.06
N LYS A 154 12.41 -13.19 9.36
CA LYS A 154 12.80 -13.60 10.71
C LYS A 154 12.34 -12.59 11.78
N TYR A 155 12.33 -11.31 11.45
CA TYR A 155 11.97 -10.22 12.37
C TYR A 155 10.61 -9.60 12.05
N ALA A 156 10.22 -9.50 10.79
CA ALA A 156 8.97 -8.89 10.34
C ALA A 156 7.81 -9.88 10.16
N GLY A 157 8.11 -11.16 9.95
CA GLY A 157 7.08 -12.18 9.75
C GLY A 157 6.20 -12.38 10.97
N GLY A 158 4.88 -12.52 10.73
CA GLY A 158 3.89 -12.67 11.80
C GLY A 158 3.72 -11.44 12.69
N ARG A 159 4.17 -10.25 12.23
CA ARG A 159 3.89 -8.97 12.88
C ARG A 159 2.98 -8.14 11.99
N ILE A 160 2.10 -7.37 12.61
CA ILE A 160 1.35 -6.35 11.88
C ILE A 160 2.31 -5.39 11.24
N VAL A 161 2.03 -5.04 9.99
CA VAL A 161 2.82 -4.09 9.22
C VAL A 161 1.98 -2.90 8.78
N SER A 162 2.57 -1.72 8.84
CA SER A 162 2.15 -0.56 8.08
C SER A 162 3.15 -0.39 6.94
N VAL A 163 2.68 -0.07 5.75
CA VAL A 163 3.56 0.04 4.58
C VAL A 163 3.45 1.42 3.94
N VAL A 164 4.55 1.87 3.35
CA VAL A 164 4.55 3.03 2.46
C VAL A 164 4.47 2.53 1.04
N ARG A 165 3.44 2.96 0.31
CA ARG A 165 3.24 2.65 -1.11
C ARG A 165 3.48 3.88 -1.98
N CYS A 166 4.24 3.67 -3.04
CA CYS A 166 4.61 4.67 -4.02
C CYS A 166 4.29 4.14 -5.43
N HIS A 167 3.04 4.32 -5.87
CA HIS A 167 2.59 3.71 -7.12
C HIS A 167 3.30 4.22 -8.38
N GLY A 168 3.73 5.48 -8.38
CA GLY A 168 4.46 6.10 -9.50
C GLY A 168 5.99 6.07 -9.33
N GLY A 169 6.49 5.59 -8.19
CA GLY A 169 7.88 5.69 -7.75
C GLY A 169 8.01 6.63 -6.55
N VAL A 170 9.20 6.65 -5.91
CA VAL A 170 9.42 7.43 -4.68
C VAL A 170 9.42 8.95 -4.90
N SER A 171 9.57 9.39 -6.13
CA SER A 171 9.47 10.81 -6.51
C SER A 171 8.03 11.32 -6.58
N ASP A 172 7.06 10.41 -6.62
CA ASP A 172 5.64 10.71 -6.65
C ASP A 172 5.04 10.67 -5.25
N ALA A 173 3.73 10.97 -5.15
CA ALA A 173 3.01 10.89 -3.88
C ALA A 173 2.99 9.46 -3.35
N CYS A 174 3.59 9.26 -2.18
CA CYS A 174 3.53 8.03 -1.40
C CYS A 174 2.50 8.16 -0.29
N PHE A 175 1.94 7.05 0.16
CA PHE A 175 0.97 7.05 1.26
C PHE A 175 1.17 5.87 2.19
N PHE A 176 0.79 6.06 3.46
CA PHE A 176 0.77 4.99 4.45
C PHE A 176 -0.49 4.14 4.30
N LYS A 177 -0.29 2.82 4.27
CA LYS A 177 -1.36 1.82 4.32
C LYS A 177 -1.21 0.97 5.59
N LYS A 178 -2.26 0.92 6.41
CA LYS A 178 -2.33 0.14 7.66
C LYS A 178 -3.33 -1.00 7.58
N HIS A 179 -4.37 -0.84 6.77
CA HIS A 179 -5.49 -1.77 6.69
C HIS A 179 -5.47 -2.56 5.39
N PRO A 180 -5.91 -3.82 5.37
CA PRO A 180 -6.03 -4.58 4.14
C PRO A 180 -7.07 -3.92 3.24
N THR A 181 -6.83 -3.92 1.92
CA THR A 181 -7.79 -3.44 0.90
C THR A 181 -8.33 -4.58 0.06
N SER A 182 -7.68 -5.74 0.11
CA SER A 182 -8.03 -6.97 -0.61
C SER A 182 -7.18 -8.10 -0.06
N ASP A 183 -7.56 -9.33 -0.35
CA ASP A 183 -6.73 -10.49 -0.09
C ASP A 183 -5.45 -10.43 -0.94
N VAL A 184 -4.32 -10.23 -0.28
CA VAL A 184 -3.00 -10.24 -0.89
C VAL A 184 -2.37 -11.61 -0.61
N ARG A 185 -2.00 -12.32 -1.67
CA ARG A 185 -1.40 -13.66 -1.54
C ARG A 185 -0.19 -13.62 -0.63
N GLY A 186 -0.14 -14.51 0.37
CA GLY A 186 0.97 -14.61 1.33
C GLY A 186 0.91 -13.61 2.49
N THR A 187 -0.16 -12.82 2.60
CA THR A 187 -0.45 -12.02 3.79
C THR A 187 -1.54 -12.68 4.65
N GLY A 188 -1.74 -12.18 5.84
CA GLY A 188 -2.85 -12.51 6.72
C GLY A 188 -3.42 -11.27 7.35
N THR A 189 -4.59 -11.38 7.95
CA THR A 189 -5.25 -10.30 8.69
C THR A 189 -5.38 -10.63 10.16
N ALA A 190 -5.42 -9.59 11.00
CA ALA A 190 -5.72 -9.68 12.42
C ALA A 190 -6.64 -8.51 12.79
N THR A 191 -7.69 -8.83 13.53
CA THR A 191 -8.64 -7.81 14.04
C THR A 191 -8.17 -7.31 15.39
N ILE A 192 -8.02 -6.01 15.53
CA ILE A 192 -7.60 -5.34 16.76
C ILE A 192 -8.70 -4.41 17.21
N LYS A 193 -9.02 -4.45 18.49
CA LYS A 193 -9.91 -3.49 19.14
C LYS A 193 -9.08 -2.33 19.67
N SER A 194 -9.43 -1.12 19.27
CA SER A 194 -8.87 0.10 19.86
C SER A 194 -9.48 0.40 21.23
N SER A 195 -8.89 1.33 21.96
CA SER A 195 -9.36 1.73 23.31
C SER A 195 -10.79 2.27 23.33
N ASP A 196 -11.29 2.78 22.20
CA ASP A 196 -12.69 3.21 22.01
C ASP A 196 -13.65 2.05 21.66
N GLY A 197 -13.15 0.81 21.68
CA GLY A 197 -13.93 -0.40 21.40
C GLY A 197 -14.16 -0.72 19.92
N LYS A 198 -13.70 0.12 19.00
CA LYS A 198 -13.82 -0.14 17.56
C LYS A 198 -12.84 -1.22 17.11
N ALA A 199 -13.34 -2.19 16.37
CA ALA A 199 -12.53 -3.23 15.75
C ALA A 199 -12.06 -2.77 14.37
N SER A 200 -10.77 -2.96 14.09
CA SER A 200 -10.17 -2.67 12.79
C SER A 200 -9.31 -3.84 12.35
N GLU A 201 -9.35 -4.16 11.07
CA GLU A 201 -8.47 -5.17 10.49
C GLU A 201 -7.12 -4.56 10.11
N TYR A 202 -6.08 -5.28 10.47
CA TYR A 202 -4.69 -5.02 10.10
C TYR A 202 -4.13 -6.22 9.36
N PHE A 203 -3.06 -6.05 8.60
CA PHE A 203 -2.44 -7.15 7.88
C PHE A 203 -1.01 -7.41 8.33
N TYR A 204 -0.53 -8.62 8.06
CA TYR A 204 0.82 -9.06 8.37
C TYR A 204 1.37 -9.97 7.26
N LEU A 205 2.69 -10.07 7.17
CA LEU A 205 3.37 -10.95 6.22
C LEU A 205 3.44 -12.37 6.78
N LYS A 206 2.92 -13.35 6.05
CA LYS A 206 3.03 -14.78 6.39
C LYS A 206 4.34 -15.37 5.90
N ASN A 207 4.78 -14.97 4.71
CA ASN A 207 5.94 -15.55 4.03
C ASN A 207 6.49 -14.57 2.96
N GLU A 208 7.51 -15.04 2.22
CA GLU A 208 8.15 -14.28 1.15
C GLU A 208 7.20 -13.91 0.00
N ILE A 209 6.20 -14.74 -0.27
CA ILE A 209 5.20 -14.42 -1.30
C ILE A 209 4.39 -13.19 -0.88
N GLY A 210 4.05 -13.07 0.40
CA GLY A 210 3.36 -11.88 0.92
C GLY A 210 4.21 -10.63 0.81
N LEU A 211 5.51 -10.74 1.10
CA LEU A 211 6.45 -9.65 0.94
C LEU A 211 6.51 -9.17 -0.52
N ILE A 212 6.72 -10.09 -1.47
CA ILE A 212 6.81 -9.73 -2.89
C ILE A 212 5.46 -9.25 -3.46
N SER A 213 4.35 -9.79 -2.97
CA SER A 213 3.01 -9.33 -3.37
C SER A 213 2.76 -7.88 -2.93
N GLU A 214 3.21 -7.48 -1.74
CA GLU A 214 3.15 -6.09 -1.29
C GLU A 214 4.06 -5.19 -2.14
N VAL A 215 5.29 -5.62 -2.46
CA VAL A 215 6.20 -4.88 -3.36
C VAL A 215 5.58 -4.74 -4.76
N GLN A 216 4.92 -5.79 -5.28
CA GLN A 216 4.18 -5.75 -6.54
C GLN A 216 3.07 -4.66 -6.50
N LEU A 217 2.48 -4.39 -5.37
CA LEU A 217 1.49 -3.33 -5.17
C LEU A 217 2.11 -1.94 -4.96
N GLY A 218 3.44 -1.80 -5.08
CA GLY A 218 4.15 -0.53 -4.98
C GLY A 218 4.66 -0.22 -3.58
N THR A 219 4.68 -1.18 -2.67
CA THR A 219 5.27 -1.00 -1.34
C THR A 219 6.78 -0.87 -1.44
N VAL A 220 7.33 0.16 -0.79
CA VAL A 220 8.76 0.47 -0.72
C VAL A 220 9.30 0.46 0.72
N GLU A 221 8.42 0.56 1.73
CA GLU A 221 8.81 0.51 3.14
C GLU A 221 7.84 -0.38 3.93
N PHE A 222 8.38 -1.07 4.93
CA PHE A 222 7.63 -1.92 5.84
C PHE A 222 7.93 -1.51 7.28
N HIS A 223 6.91 -1.03 7.99
CA HIS A 223 6.96 -0.62 9.39
C HIS A 223 6.25 -1.67 10.23
N VAL A 224 7.00 -2.40 11.02
CA VAL A 224 6.49 -3.55 11.80
C VAL A 224 6.13 -3.17 13.22
N TRP A 225 5.12 -3.81 13.79
CA TRP A 225 4.80 -3.68 15.21
C TRP A 225 5.81 -4.44 16.09
N GLY A 226 5.92 -4.01 17.34
CA GLY A 226 6.76 -4.66 18.35
C GLY A 226 6.23 -6.03 18.80
N SER A 227 4.93 -6.31 18.58
CA SER A 227 4.26 -7.56 18.95
C SER A 227 4.06 -8.47 17.76
N ARG A 228 3.95 -9.78 18.01
CA ARG A 228 3.53 -10.76 17.01
C ARG A 228 2.01 -10.93 17.04
N VAL A 229 1.40 -11.32 15.93
CA VAL A 229 -0.06 -11.59 15.85
C VAL A 229 -0.49 -12.77 16.74
N SER A 230 0.43 -13.62 17.13
CA SER A 230 0.18 -14.70 18.09
C SER A 230 0.01 -14.22 19.53
N ASP A 231 0.57 -13.05 19.88
CA ASP A 231 0.44 -12.45 21.22
C ASP A 231 0.63 -10.92 21.12
N LEU A 232 -0.45 -10.22 20.80
CA LEU A 232 -0.42 -8.79 20.53
C LEU A 232 -0.17 -7.94 21.79
N GLU A 233 -0.53 -8.46 22.96
CA GLU A 233 -0.40 -7.77 24.24
C GLU A 233 1.02 -7.88 24.84
N LYS A 234 1.87 -8.75 24.27
CA LYS A 234 3.24 -8.96 24.75
C LYS A 234 4.26 -8.65 23.66
N PRO A 235 4.68 -7.40 23.53
CA PRO A 235 5.74 -7.03 22.59
C PRO A 235 7.05 -7.71 23.00
N ASP A 236 7.75 -8.28 22.01
CA ASP A 236 9.09 -8.83 22.16
C ASP A 236 10.18 -7.87 21.64
N MET A 237 9.76 -6.71 21.13
CA MET A 237 10.63 -5.66 20.62
C MET A 237 10.03 -4.29 20.93
N LEU A 238 10.87 -3.37 21.41
CA LEU A 238 10.56 -1.96 21.57
C LEU A 238 11.46 -1.14 20.64
N VAL A 239 10.94 -0.06 20.12
CA VAL A 239 11.70 0.90 19.33
C VAL A 239 11.52 2.30 19.92
N PHE A 240 12.63 2.90 20.31
CA PHE A 240 12.68 4.31 20.69
C PHE A 240 13.15 5.08 19.45
N ASP A 241 12.30 5.92 18.93
CA ASP A 241 12.60 6.79 17.80
C ASP A 241 13.09 8.15 18.33
N LEU A 242 14.33 8.46 17.99
CA LEU A 242 14.93 9.76 18.29
C LEU A 242 14.91 10.61 17.03
N ASP A 243 13.86 11.37 16.84
CA ASP A 243 13.69 12.29 15.71
C ASP A 243 13.97 13.73 16.17
N PRO A 244 15.17 14.28 15.90
CA PRO A 244 15.56 15.60 16.37
C PRO A 244 14.78 16.69 15.65
N ASP A 245 14.50 17.76 16.37
CA ASP A 245 13.95 18.99 15.81
C ASP A 245 14.95 19.67 14.85
N GLU A 246 14.44 20.55 14.02
CA GLU A 246 15.23 21.22 13.00
C GLU A 246 16.32 22.12 13.66
N GLY A 247 17.56 21.98 13.18
CA GLY A 247 18.70 22.74 13.74
C GLY A 247 19.35 22.14 15.00
N LEU A 248 18.82 21.03 15.56
CA LEU A 248 19.47 20.39 16.70
C LEU A 248 20.82 19.76 16.27
N PRO A 249 21.95 20.09 16.95
CA PRO A 249 23.23 19.49 16.60
C PRO A 249 23.25 17.97 16.75
N ALA A 250 23.83 17.27 15.77
CA ALA A 250 23.90 15.79 15.76
C ALA A 250 24.50 15.19 17.04
N GLU A 251 25.40 15.94 17.72
CA GLU A 251 25.99 15.52 19.00
C GLU A 251 24.92 15.41 20.11
N LYS A 252 23.92 16.28 20.13
CA LYS A 252 22.82 16.20 21.09
C LYS A 252 21.97 14.96 20.85
N VAL A 253 21.74 14.62 19.59
CA VAL A 253 21.00 13.38 19.24
C VAL A 253 21.79 12.14 19.65
N ARG A 254 23.11 12.14 19.38
CA ARG A 254 24.02 11.06 19.85
C ARG A 254 24.05 10.96 21.37
N GLN A 255 24.01 12.09 22.07
CA GLN A 255 23.94 12.08 23.53
C GLN A 255 22.61 11.46 24.01
N GLY A 256 21.48 11.87 23.42
CA GLY A 256 20.18 11.28 23.72
C GLY A 256 20.17 9.76 23.51
N ALA A 257 20.79 9.28 22.41
CA ALA A 257 20.92 7.84 22.17
C ALA A 257 21.74 7.13 23.26
N ARG A 258 22.83 7.75 23.74
CA ARG A 258 23.63 7.21 24.86
C ARG A 258 22.85 7.20 26.17
N ASP A 259 22.02 8.21 26.41
CA ASP A 259 21.22 8.29 27.63
C ASP A 259 20.10 7.25 27.64
N VAL A 260 19.40 7.06 26.52
CA VAL A 260 18.44 5.94 26.36
C VAL A 260 19.14 4.60 26.59
N LYS A 261 20.31 4.39 25.99
CA LYS A 261 21.08 3.15 26.21
C LYS A 261 21.39 2.92 27.68
N LYS A 262 21.85 3.93 28.44
CA LYS A 262 22.13 3.78 29.88
C LYS A 262 20.89 3.33 30.68
N VAL A 263 19.72 3.91 30.36
CA VAL A 263 18.47 3.51 31.01
C VAL A 263 18.14 2.04 30.69
N LEU A 264 18.26 1.65 29.40
CA LEU A 264 17.99 0.27 28.99
C LEU A 264 18.97 -0.73 29.62
N ASP A 265 20.26 -0.38 29.70
CA ASP A 265 21.27 -1.21 30.38
C ASP A 265 20.95 -1.38 31.87
N ALA A 266 20.51 -0.32 32.56
CA ALA A 266 20.10 -0.38 33.97
C ALA A 266 18.85 -1.26 34.19
N LEU A 267 17.99 -1.37 33.18
CA LEU A 267 16.83 -2.28 33.18
C LEU A 267 17.18 -3.70 32.73
N GLY A 268 18.45 -4.00 32.40
CA GLY A 268 18.87 -5.30 31.89
C GLY A 268 18.40 -5.58 30.46
N LEU A 269 17.98 -4.55 29.72
CA LEU A 269 17.49 -4.70 28.35
C LEU A 269 18.62 -4.51 27.34
N LYS A 270 18.77 -5.50 26.46
CA LYS A 270 19.75 -5.42 25.36
C LYS A 270 19.25 -4.49 24.28
N SER A 271 20.05 -3.48 23.93
CA SER A 271 19.70 -2.47 22.92
C SER A 271 20.65 -2.48 21.73
N PHE A 272 20.13 -2.03 20.58
CA PHE A 272 20.86 -1.88 19.34
C PHE A 272 20.54 -0.53 18.72
N LEU A 273 21.56 0.16 18.20
CA LEU A 273 21.40 1.42 17.50
C LEU A 273 21.28 1.18 16.00
N LYS A 274 20.25 1.80 15.39
CA LYS A 274 20.03 1.84 13.96
C LYS A 274 19.94 3.30 13.50
N VAL A 275 20.61 3.65 12.41
CA VAL A 275 20.40 4.92 11.72
C VAL A 275 19.09 4.86 10.96
N SER A 276 18.21 5.85 11.13
CA SER A 276 16.89 5.86 10.47
C SER A 276 16.98 6.12 8.96
N GLY A 277 18.10 6.68 8.46
CA GLY A 277 18.29 7.08 7.06
C GLY A 277 17.99 8.54 6.79
N GLY A 278 17.36 9.23 7.74
CA GLY A 278 17.17 10.68 7.76
C GLY A 278 18.11 11.35 8.79
N LYS A 279 17.53 12.09 9.71
CA LYS A 279 18.24 12.87 10.74
C LYS A 279 18.30 12.19 12.13
N GLY A 280 17.61 11.06 12.32
CA GLY A 280 17.41 10.43 13.62
C GLY A 280 18.04 9.06 13.81
N TYR A 281 17.78 8.49 14.99
CA TYR A 281 18.20 7.16 15.37
C TYR A 281 17.01 6.36 15.92
N HIS A 282 16.99 5.05 15.59
CA HIS A 282 16.15 4.07 16.30
C HIS A 282 17.01 3.26 17.28
N ILE A 283 16.49 3.04 18.47
CA ILE A 283 17.12 2.18 19.48
C ILE A 283 16.16 1.05 19.81
#